data_f940e851c78912bd0043afee1a602972
#
_entry.id   f940e851c78912bd0043afee1a602972
#
_cell.length_a   1.000
_cell.length_b   1.000
_cell.length_c   1.000
_cell.angle_alpha   90.00
_cell.angle_beta   90.00
_cell.angle_gamma   90.00
#
_symmetry.space_group_name_H-M   'P 1'
#
loop_
_entity.id
_entity.type
_entity.pdbx_description
1 polymer ?
#
loop_
_entity_poly.entity_id
_entity_poly.type
_entity_poly.pdbx_seq_one_letter_code
_entity_poly.pdbx_strand_id
1 'polypeptide(L)'
;MTLREPAADQPNAPRSGRALALLALAGIALTLAFAALGIWQVERRAWKLALMQRVEQRLHAEPVPLPPRAGWPRVDAAGHEYLPVLARGRWLAGKTVLTQAATELGAGFWVLTALQLDAGGQVLVNRGFIPEAQRGAWAAGAADPLAREGAAAQVSGLLRMTEPGGGFLRSNDPARQRWHSRDVAAIARALGLEDAAPFFIDAGIPDPRAGNASPGAGPWPRPGMTVVRFHNSHLVYAITWFGLAAMAAAATVFVTRHELRLRAAAPTR
;
A
#
# COMPACT_ATOMS: atom_id res chain seq x y z
N MET A 1 52.86 33.32 -40.91
CA MET A 1 52.07 32.22 -40.26
C MET A 1 52.45 32.29 -38.79
N THR A 2 51.70 33.11 -38.05
CA THR A 2 51.97 33.42 -36.63
C THR A 2 51.19 32.35 -35.80
N LEU A 3 51.97 31.51 -35.14
CA LEU A 3 51.42 30.55 -34.18
C LEU A 3 50.87 31.33 -32.97
N ARG A 4 49.58 31.24 -32.76
CA ARG A 4 48.88 31.79 -31.59
C ARG A 4 49.25 30.90 -30.41
N GLU A 5 50.02 31.41 -29.45
CA GLU A 5 50.26 30.75 -28.17
C GLU A 5 48.93 30.46 -27.47
N PRO A 6 48.75 29.24 -26.88
CA PRO A 6 47.56 28.95 -26.09
C PRO A 6 47.54 29.87 -24.87
N ALA A 7 46.44 30.57 -24.67
CA ALA A 7 46.22 31.42 -23.51
C ALA A 7 46.46 30.60 -22.23
N ALA A 8 47.45 31.02 -21.43
CA ALA A 8 47.75 30.43 -20.15
C ALA A 8 46.47 30.47 -19.29
N ASP A 9 46.09 29.33 -18.76
CA ASP A 9 44.94 29.12 -17.86
C ASP A 9 45.13 30.05 -16.64
N GLN A 10 44.39 31.15 -16.60
CA GLN A 10 44.49 32.10 -15.48
C GLN A 10 43.95 31.41 -14.24
N PRO A 11 44.72 31.34 -13.15
CA PRO A 11 44.22 30.70 -11.92
C PRO A 11 42.93 31.41 -11.47
N ASN A 12 41.85 30.64 -11.31
CA ASN A 12 40.56 31.16 -10.89
C ASN A 12 40.70 31.99 -9.62
N ALA A 13 40.33 33.27 -9.68
CA ALA A 13 40.36 34.16 -8.53
C ALA A 13 39.49 33.59 -7.38
N PRO A 14 39.95 33.67 -6.12
CA PRO A 14 39.21 33.14 -4.99
C PRO A 14 37.83 33.80 -4.87
N ARG A 15 36.80 33.03 -4.64
CA ARG A 15 35.41 33.51 -4.48
C ARG A 15 35.30 34.48 -3.30
N SER A 16 34.31 35.39 -3.31
CA SER A 16 34.06 36.29 -2.17
C SER A 16 33.73 35.52 -0.89
N GLY A 17 34.02 36.10 0.30
CA GLY A 17 33.75 35.48 1.59
C GLY A 17 32.26 35.11 1.77
N ARG A 18 31.37 35.99 1.27
CA ARG A 18 29.93 35.74 1.32
C ARG A 18 29.51 34.56 0.42
N ALA A 19 30.06 34.45 -0.77
CA ALA A 19 29.79 33.35 -1.69
C ALA A 19 30.27 32.01 -1.11
N LEU A 20 31.43 31.96 -0.46
CA LEU A 20 31.94 30.76 0.19
C LEU A 20 31.03 30.35 1.38
N ALA A 21 30.63 31.32 2.20
CA ALA A 21 29.73 31.05 3.32
C ALA A 21 28.37 30.50 2.85
N LEU A 22 27.78 31.06 1.78
CA LEU A 22 26.53 30.57 1.20
C LEU A 22 26.69 29.16 0.62
N LEU A 23 27.79 28.87 -0.06
CA LEU A 23 28.07 27.52 -0.58
C LEU A 23 28.23 26.50 0.55
N ALA A 24 28.95 26.86 1.61
CA ALA A 24 29.13 26.00 2.78
C ALA A 24 27.78 25.72 3.48
N LEU A 25 26.96 26.77 3.70
CA LEU A 25 25.65 26.65 4.28
C LEU A 25 24.73 25.76 3.40
N ALA A 26 24.70 25.94 2.09
CA ALA A 26 23.94 25.11 1.17
C ALA A 26 24.41 23.65 1.20
N GLY A 27 25.74 23.41 1.24
CA GLY A 27 26.28 22.07 1.35
C GLY A 27 25.92 21.36 2.68
N ILE A 28 25.98 22.12 3.79
CA ILE A 28 25.53 21.61 5.11
C ILE A 28 24.03 21.29 5.09
N ALA A 29 23.20 22.21 4.57
CA ALA A 29 21.76 21.99 4.48
C ALA A 29 21.41 20.76 3.65
N LEU A 30 22.09 20.58 2.51
CA LEU A 30 21.91 19.40 1.65
C LEU A 30 22.33 18.10 2.35
N THR A 31 23.47 18.13 3.07
CA THR A 31 23.94 17.00 3.86
C THR A 31 22.91 16.60 4.92
N LEU A 32 22.39 17.58 5.67
CA LEU A 32 21.38 17.36 6.70
C LEU A 32 20.06 16.84 6.11
N ALA A 33 19.62 17.36 4.95
CA ALA A 33 18.43 16.90 4.27
C ALA A 33 18.55 15.41 3.84
N PHE A 34 19.69 15.03 3.25
CA PHE A 34 19.93 13.64 2.87
C PHE A 34 20.04 12.71 4.10
N ALA A 35 20.70 13.17 5.17
CA ALA A 35 20.77 12.40 6.41
C ALA A 35 19.38 12.18 7.02
N ALA A 36 18.53 13.21 7.06
CA ALA A 36 17.16 13.11 7.55
C ALA A 36 16.33 12.13 6.71
N LEU A 37 16.47 12.15 5.37
CA LEU A 37 15.81 11.16 4.50
C LEU A 37 16.32 9.74 4.76
N GLY A 38 17.61 9.56 5.03
CA GLY A 38 18.19 8.28 5.42
C GLY A 38 17.58 7.73 6.71
N ILE A 39 17.52 8.58 7.74
CA ILE A 39 16.90 8.23 9.04
C ILE A 39 15.43 7.85 8.85
N TRP A 40 14.67 8.67 8.13
CA TRP A 40 13.26 8.37 7.84
C TRP A 40 13.08 7.02 7.13
N GLN A 41 13.97 6.65 6.21
CA GLN A 41 13.93 5.34 5.54
C GLN A 41 14.18 4.18 6.52
N VAL A 42 15.09 4.36 7.48
CA VAL A 42 15.35 3.34 8.51
C VAL A 42 14.13 3.16 9.41
N GLU A 43 13.53 4.24 9.87
CA GLU A 43 12.30 4.19 10.69
C GLU A 43 11.14 3.54 9.92
N ARG A 44 10.97 3.93 8.65
CA ARG A 44 9.93 3.36 7.79
C ARG A 44 10.13 1.86 7.56
N ARG A 45 11.40 1.43 7.41
CA ARG A 45 11.74 0.01 7.32
C ARG A 45 11.36 -0.76 8.58
N ALA A 46 11.70 -0.23 9.74
CA ALA A 46 11.39 -0.86 11.03
C ALA A 46 9.88 -1.02 11.22
N TRP A 47 9.11 0.04 10.93
CA TRP A 47 7.65 -0.01 10.97
C TRP A 47 7.08 -1.08 10.03
N LYS A 48 7.60 -1.16 8.78
CA LYS A 48 7.13 -2.12 7.78
C LYS A 48 7.47 -3.56 8.16
N LEU A 49 8.64 -3.81 8.73
CA LEU A 49 9.03 -5.13 9.23
C LEU A 49 8.13 -5.60 10.37
N ALA A 50 7.79 -4.71 11.31
CA ALA A 50 6.87 -5.02 12.39
C ALA A 50 5.45 -5.32 11.88
N LEU A 51 4.98 -4.61 10.83
CA LEU A 51 3.72 -4.93 10.16
C LEU A 51 3.76 -6.32 9.51
N MET A 52 4.81 -6.62 8.74
CA MET A 52 4.98 -7.92 8.08
C MET A 52 5.00 -9.07 9.09
N GLN A 53 5.71 -8.92 10.18
CA GLN A 53 5.78 -9.93 11.25
C GLN A 53 4.40 -10.16 11.89
N ARG A 54 3.62 -9.12 12.16
CA ARG A 54 2.25 -9.26 12.68
C ARG A 54 1.33 -9.99 11.70
N VAL A 55 1.40 -9.65 10.42
CA VAL A 55 0.60 -10.34 9.38
C VAL A 55 0.99 -11.80 9.30
N GLU A 56 2.28 -12.10 9.26
CA GLU A 56 2.80 -13.48 9.20
C GLU A 56 2.33 -14.31 10.40
N GLN A 57 2.43 -13.77 11.61
CA GLN A 57 1.94 -14.45 12.83
C GLN A 57 0.44 -14.71 12.77
N ARG A 58 -0.37 -13.75 12.25
CA ARG A 58 -1.81 -13.91 12.13
C ARG A 58 -2.19 -14.97 11.10
N LEU A 59 -1.53 -15.01 9.95
CA LEU A 59 -1.82 -15.98 8.89
C LEU A 59 -1.66 -17.44 9.33
N HIS A 60 -0.82 -17.70 10.35
CA HIS A 60 -0.62 -19.03 10.91
C HIS A 60 -1.52 -19.32 12.13
N ALA A 61 -2.31 -18.34 12.59
CA ALA A 61 -3.24 -18.54 13.68
C ALA A 61 -4.52 -19.25 13.21
N GLU A 62 -5.14 -20.01 14.12
CA GLU A 62 -6.45 -20.58 13.84
C GLU A 62 -7.52 -19.48 13.70
N PRO A 63 -8.47 -19.63 12.75
CA PRO A 63 -9.55 -18.68 12.61
C PRO A 63 -10.40 -18.58 13.87
N VAL A 64 -10.60 -17.35 14.34
CA VAL A 64 -11.44 -17.06 15.50
C VAL A 64 -12.83 -16.60 15.06
N PRO A 65 -13.88 -16.72 15.90
CA PRO A 65 -15.18 -16.12 15.61
C PRO A 65 -15.06 -14.61 15.36
N LEU A 66 -15.93 -14.06 14.49
CA LEU A 66 -16.01 -12.62 14.29
C LEU A 66 -16.23 -11.87 15.62
N PRO A 67 -15.69 -10.66 15.77
CA PRO A 67 -16.04 -9.80 16.90
C PRO A 67 -17.55 -9.67 17.04
N PRO A 68 -18.10 -9.81 18.26
CA PRO A 68 -19.54 -9.66 18.48
C PRO A 68 -19.99 -8.26 18.11
N ARG A 69 -21.25 -8.07 17.70
CA ARG A 69 -21.80 -6.79 17.23
C ARG A 69 -21.51 -5.62 18.17
N ALA A 70 -21.62 -5.80 19.47
CA ALA A 70 -21.26 -4.79 20.47
C ALA A 70 -19.76 -4.40 20.46
N GLY A 71 -18.91 -5.21 19.89
CA GLY A 71 -17.49 -4.96 19.73
C GLY A 71 -17.10 -4.21 18.44
N TRP A 72 -17.99 -4.13 17.44
CA TRP A 72 -17.67 -3.54 16.13
C TRP A 72 -17.11 -2.13 16.16
N PRO A 73 -17.57 -1.19 17.02
CA PRO A 73 -17.00 0.13 17.11
C PRO A 73 -15.54 0.19 17.60
N ARG A 74 -15.04 -0.92 18.19
CA ARG A 74 -13.66 -1.04 18.68
C ARG A 74 -12.74 -1.81 17.73
N VAL A 75 -13.28 -2.27 16.60
CA VAL A 75 -12.47 -2.96 15.57
C VAL A 75 -11.59 -1.95 14.87
N ASP A 76 -10.28 -2.16 14.94
CA ASP A 76 -9.26 -1.30 14.36
C ASP A 76 -8.21 -2.09 13.57
N ALA A 77 -7.41 -1.39 12.79
CA ALA A 77 -6.37 -2.00 11.97
C ALA A 77 -5.26 -2.66 12.80
N ALA A 78 -4.92 -2.09 13.96
CA ALA A 78 -3.82 -2.60 14.78
C ALA A 78 -4.16 -3.96 15.39
N GLY A 79 -5.37 -4.10 15.91
CA GLY A 79 -5.85 -5.33 16.54
C GLY A 79 -6.42 -6.37 15.57
N HIS A 80 -7.04 -5.93 14.45
CA HIS A 80 -7.93 -6.81 13.68
C HIS A 80 -7.57 -6.99 12.20
N GLU A 81 -6.79 -6.06 11.59
CA GLU A 81 -6.43 -6.21 10.16
C GLU A 81 -5.68 -7.52 9.92
N TYR A 82 -6.08 -8.28 8.91
CA TYR A 82 -5.57 -9.63 8.58
C TYR A 82 -5.79 -10.70 9.66
N LEU A 83 -6.71 -10.48 10.60
CA LEU A 83 -7.06 -11.53 11.57
C LEU A 83 -7.83 -12.65 10.87
N PRO A 84 -7.40 -13.92 10.97
CA PRO A 84 -8.19 -15.04 10.47
C PRO A 84 -9.50 -15.15 11.26
N VAL A 85 -10.60 -15.16 10.54
CA VAL A 85 -11.93 -15.19 11.14
C VAL A 85 -12.83 -16.25 10.50
N LEU A 86 -13.79 -16.74 11.29
CA LEU A 86 -14.82 -17.63 10.88
C LEU A 86 -16.18 -16.95 11.05
N ALA A 87 -16.91 -16.78 9.95
CA ALA A 87 -18.28 -16.25 9.93
C ALA A 87 -19.27 -17.35 9.54
N ARG A 88 -20.40 -17.40 10.23
CA ARG A 88 -21.55 -18.28 9.90
C ARG A 88 -22.78 -17.44 9.65
N GLY A 89 -23.57 -17.83 8.66
CA GLY A 89 -24.76 -17.09 8.30
C GLY A 89 -25.40 -17.56 7.01
N ARG A 90 -26.14 -16.66 6.37
CA ARG A 90 -26.81 -16.88 5.09
C ARG A 90 -26.48 -15.79 4.09
N TRP A 91 -26.20 -16.16 2.86
CA TRP A 91 -26.00 -15.19 1.79
C TRP A 91 -27.27 -14.40 1.51
N LEU A 92 -27.14 -13.11 1.29
CA LEU A 92 -28.25 -12.25 0.88
C LEU A 92 -28.29 -12.14 -0.65
N ALA A 93 -29.33 -12.73 -1.25
CA ALA A 93 -29.55 -12.70 -2.69
C ALA A 93 -29.63 -11.27 -3.23
N GLY A 94 -29.05 -11.01 -4.38
CA GLY A 94 -29.03 -9.68 -5.00
C GLY A 94 -28.23 -8.61 -4.26
N LYS A 95 -27.54 -8.95 -3.17
CA LYS A 95 -26.70 -8.04 -2.39
C LYS A 95 -25.22 -8.25 -2.71
N THR A 96 -24.90 -8.15 -4.01
CA THR A 96 -23.52 -8.31 -4.52
C THR A 96 -23.10 -7.06 -5.28
N VAL A 97 -21.85 -6.61 -5.09
CA VAL A 97 -21.20 -5.58 -5.89
C VAL A 97 -19.87 -6.07 -6.44
N LEU A 98 -19.46 -5.51 -7.57
CA LEU A 98 -18.18 -5.76 -8.21
C LEU A 98 -17.28 -4.54 -8.03
N THR A 99 -16.16 -4.67 -7.28
CA THR A 99 -15.18 -3.61 -7.12
C THR A 99 -13.98 -3.85 -8.02
N GLN A 100 -13.48 -2.83 -8.70
CA GLN A 100 -12.32 -2.96 -9.58
C GLN A 100 -11.11 -3.54 -8.84
N ALA A 101 -10.39 -4.43 -9.50
CA ALA A 101 -9.22 -5.10 -8.98
C ALA A 101 -8.12 -5.18 -10.03
N ALA A 102 -6.88 -5.04 -9.58
CA ALA A 102 -5.69 -5.40 -10.34
C ALA A 102 -4.91 -6.44 -9.52
N THR A 103 -4.75 -7.61 -10.08
CA THR A 103 -4.10 -8.74 -9.42
C THR A 103 -3.03 -9.34 -10.35
N GLU A 104 -2.31 -10.34 -9.90
CA GLU A 104 -1.38 -11.11 -10.73
C GLU A 104 -2.10 -11.83 -11.89
N LEU A 105 -3.43 -12.02 -11.77
CA LEU A 105 -4.28 -12.55 -12.84
C LEU A 105 -4.71 -11.48 -13.85
N GLY A 106 -4.23 -10.25 -13.70
CA GLY A 106 -4.58 -9.11 -14.53
C GLY A 106 -5.69 -8.24 -13.93
N ALA A 107 -6.30 -7.42 -14.79
CA ALA A 107 -7.43 -6.57 -14.42
C ALA A 107 -8.73 -7.38 -14.32
N GLY A 108 -9.57 -6.97 -13.37
CA GLY A 108 -10.86 -7.63 -13.14
C GLY A 108 -11.57 -7.02 -11.95
N PHE A 109 -12.30 -7.85 -11.20
CA PHE A 109 -13.15 -7.39 -10.09
C PHE A 109 -13.08 -8.32 -8.89
N TRP A 110 -13.17 -7.72 -7.71
CA TRP A 110 -13.55 -8.42 -6.48
C TRP A 110 -15.08 -8.55 -6.40
N VAL A 111 -15.56 -9.71 -5.99
CA VAL A 111 -16.98 -10.00 -5.82
C VAL A 111 -17.32 -9.85 -4.34
N LEU A 112 -17.93 -8.75 -3.95
CA LEU A 112 -18.38 -8.52 -2.57
C LEU A 112 -19.85 -8.83 -2.45
N THR A 113 -20.19 -9.82 -1.61
CA THR A 113 -21.57 -10.24 -1.33
C THR A 113 -21.87 -10.07 0.16
N ALA A 114 -23.06 -9.59 0.49
CA ALA A 114 -23.48 -9.49 1.88
C ALA A 114 -23.87 -10.85 2.47
N LEU A 115 -23.42 -11.12 3.69
CA LEU A 115 -23.75 -12.27 4.51
C LEU A 115 -24.54 -11.80 5.73
N GLN A 116 -25.75 -12.32 5.93
CA GLN A 116 -26.51 -12.18 7.17
C GLN A 116 -25.91 -13.12 8.19
N LEU A 117 -25.40 -12.60 9.30
CA LEU A 117 -24.77 -13.42 10.35
C LEU A 117 -25.82 -14.09 11.24
N ASP A 118 -25.55 -15.34 11.65
CA ASP A 118 -26.38 -16.06 12.61
C ASP A 118 -26.44 -15.34 13.98
N ALA A 119 -25.35 -14.65 14.34
CA ALA A 119 -25.25 -13.85 15.57
C ALA A 119 -25.88 -12.44 15.45
N GLY A 120 -26.55 -12.15 14.34
CA GLY A 120 -27.14 -10.85 14.02
C GLY A 120 -26.18 -9.88 13.33
N GLY A 121 -26.79 -8.94 12.58
CA GLY A 121 -26.06 -8.01 11.72
C GLY A 121 -25.61 -8.62 10.40
N GLN A 122 -24.96 -7.81 9.59
CA GLN A 122 -24.53 -8.17 8.24
C GLN A 122 -23.04 -7.88 8.08
N VAL A 123 -22.35 -8.68 7.29
CA VAL A 123 -20.95 -8.42 6.91
C VAL A 123 -20.76 -8.56 5.41
N LEU A 124 -19.99 -7.68 4.81
CA LEU A 124 -19.57 -7.85 3.42
C LEU A 124 -18.46 -8.90 3.34
N VAL A 125 -18.57 -9.80 2.40
CA VAL A 125 -17.57 -10.83 2.13
C VAL A 125 -17.06 -10.67 0.71
N ASN A 126 -15.79 -10.41 0.55
CA ASN A 126 -15.11 -10.53 -0.73
C ASN A 126 -14.90 -12.02 -1.02
N ARG A 127 -15.70 -12.56 -1.89
CA ARG A 127 -15.68 -13.99 -2.27
C ARG A 127 -14.51 -14.34 -3.17
N GLY A 128 -13.81 -13.33 -3.71
CA GLY A 128 -12.63 -13.50 -4.54
C GLY A 128 -12.67 -12.71 -5.83
N PHE A 129 -11.70 -12.98 -6.68
CA PHE A 129 -11.45 -12.28 -7.94
C PHE A 129 -12.17 -12.96 -9.11
N ILE A 130 -12.66 -12.14 -10.04
CA ILE A 130 -13.10 -12.54 -11.39
C ILE A 130 -12.38 -11.67 -12.45
N PRO A 131 -12.00 -12.22 -13.61
CA PRO A 131 -11.42 -11.44 -14.70
C PRO A 131 -12.47 -10.54 -15.36
N GLU A 132 -12.00 -9.48 -16.05
CA GLU A 132 -12.86 -8.51 -16.76
C GLU A 132 -13.88 -9.20 -17.71
N ALA A 133 -13.47 -10.26 -18.39
CA ALA A 133 -14.35 -11.02 -19.30
C ALA A 133 -15.59 -11.64 -18.62
N GLN A 134 -15.52 -11.86 -17.31
CA GLN A 134 -16.64 -12.43 -16.53
C GLN A 134 -17.59 -11.37 -15.99
N ARG A 135 -17.24 -10.07 -16.04
CA ARG A 135 -18.01 -8.98 -15.46
C ARG A 135 -19.48 -9.01 -15.82
N GLY A 136 -19.79 -9.15 -17.12
CA GLY A 136 -21.17 -9.09 -17.60
C GLY A 136 -22.06 -10.18 -16.99
N ALA A 137 -21.58 -11.42 -16.97
CA ALA A 137 -22.30 -12.56 -16.43
C ALA A 137 -22.51 -12.44 -14.91
N TRP A 138 -21.53 -11.91 -14.18
CA TRP A 138 -21.63 -11.68 -12.73
C TRP A 138 -22.50 -10.47 -12.39
N ALA A 139 -22.42 -9.38 -13.12
CA ALA A 139 -23.27 -8.21 -12.92
C ALA A 139 -24.76 -8.51 -13.18
N ALA A 140 -25.03 -9.41 -14.13
CA ALA A 140 -26.39 -9.87 -14.41
C ALA A 140 -26.87 -10.98 -13.44
N GLY A 141 -26.04 -11.42 -12.50
CA GLY A 141 -26.34 -12.53 -11.59
C GLY A 141 -26.35 -13.91 -12.25
N ALA A 142 -26.12 -14.00 -13.55
CA ALA A 142 -26.20 -15.26 -14.30
C ALA A 142 -25.08 -16.25 -13.93
N ALA A 143 -23.89 -15.74 -13.58
CA ALA A 143 -22.76 -16.56 -13.17
C ALA A 143 -22.65 -16.70 -11.64
N ASP A 144 -23.50 -16.04 -10.87
CA ASP A 144 -23.45 -16.11 -9.41
C ASP A 144 -24.24 -17.31 -8.87
N PRO A 145 -23.56 -18.38 -8.37
CA PRO A 145 -24.24 -19.54 -7.80
C PRO A 145 -25.02 -19.21 -6.53
N LEU A 146 -24.74 -18.05 -5.90
CA LEU A 146 -25.40 -17.56 -4.68
C LEU A 146 -26.49 -16.52 -4.98
N ALA A 147 -26.83 -16.29 -6.25
CA ALA A 147 -27.94 -15.40 -6.62
C ALA A 147 -29.29 -15.92 -6.11
N ARG A 148 -29.35 -17.17 -5.70
CA ARG A 148 -30.54 -17.82 -5.08
C ARG A 148 -30.53 -17.57 -3.58
N GLU A 149 -31.69 -17.20 -3.06
CA GLU A 149 -31.90 -16.76 -1.69
C GLU A 149 -31.51 -17.82 -0.65
N GLY A 150 -30.92 -17.40 0.43
CA GLY A 150 -30.87 -18.13 1.69
C GLY A 150 -29.88 -19.27 1.80
N ALA A 151 -28.89 -19.41 0.94
CA ALA A 151 -27.86 -20.43 1.10
C ALA A 151 -27.09 -20.23 2.41
N ALA A 152 -27.11 -21.22 3.30
CA ALA A 152 -26.28 -21.22 4.50
C ALA A 152 -24.82 -21.23 4.11
N ALA A 153 -24.01 -20.51 4.86
CA ALA A 153 -22.60 -20.37 4.60
C ALA A 153 -21.76 -20.38 5.88
N GLN A 154 -20.61 -21.02 5.76
CA GLN A 154 -19.51 -20.87 6.70
C GLN A 154 -18.33 -20.32 5.91
N VAL A 155 -17.88 -19.10 6.25
CA VAL A 155 -16.81 -18.39 5.56
C VAL A 155 -15.62 -18.31 6.49
N SER A 156 -14.49 -18.87 6.06
CA SER A 156 -13.17 -18.64 6.66
C SER A 156 -12.42 -17.65 5.79
N GLY A 157 -11.77 -16.65 6.41
CA GLY A 157 -11.06 -15.61 5.67
C GLY A 157 -10.35 -14.64 6.59
N LEU A 158 -9.86 -13.55 6.01
CA LEU A 158 -9.16 -12.49 6.74
C LEU A 158 -10.07 -11.28 6.97
N LEU A 159 -10.16 -10.81 8.20
CA LEU A 159 -10.83 -9.54 8.51
C LEU A 159 -10.05 -8.38 7.92
N ARG A 160 -10.75 -7.50 7.20
CA ARG A 160 -10.16 -6.37 6.50
C ARG A 160 -10.88 -5.08 6.83
N MET A 161 -10.11 -4.03 7.04
CA MET A 161 -10.66 -2.70 7.26
C MET A 161 -11.25 -2.13 5.97
N THR A 162 -12.29 -1.28 6.12
CA THR A 162 -12.89 -0.55 5.00
C THR A 162 -11.85 0.29 4.24
N GLU A 163 -12.03 0.41 2.92
CA GLU A 163 -11.21 1.22 2.03
C GLU A 163 -12.05 2.40 1.49
N PRO A 164 -12.21 3.50 2.26
CA PRO A 164 -13.10 4.59 1.88
C PRO A 164 -12.55 5.44 0.73
N GLY A 165 -13.46 6.11 0.01
CA GLY A 165 -13.12 7.20 -0.90
C GLY A 165 -12.82 6.84 -2.35
N GLY A 166 -12.73 5.56 -2.71
CA GLY A 166 -12.43 5.13 -4.08
C GLY A 166 -10.94 4.84 -4.33
N GLY A 167 -10.50 4.89 -5.58
CA GLY A 167 -9.10 4.67 -5.99
C GLY A 167 -8.34 5.96 -6.25
N PHE A 168 -7.06 5.84 -6.63
CA PHE A 168 -6.25 6.99 -7.03
C PHE A 168 -6.93 7.75 -8.19
N LEU A 169 -7.28 9.01 -7.97
CA LEU A 169 -7.98 9.90 -8.91
C LEU A 169 -9.35 9.37 -9.40
N ARG A 170 -9.97 8.43 -8.68
CA ARG A 170 -11.28 7.85 -9.02
C ARG A 170 -12.15 7.73 -7.79
N SER A 171 -13.38 8.24 -7.86
CA SER A 171 -14.38 8.10 -6.79
C SER A 171 -15.34 6.95 -7.09
N ASN A 172 -15.84 6.31 -6.03
CA ASN A 172 -16.93 5.36 -6.16
C ASN A 172 -18.19 6.07 -6.70
N ASP A 173 -18.91 5.42 -7.63
CA ASP A 173 -20.18 5.90 -8.20
C ASP A 173 -21.26 4.80 -8.01
N PRO A 174 -21.95 4.79 -6.86
CA PRO A 174 -23.00 3.82 -6.58
C PRO A 174 -24.15 3.83 -7.58
N ALA A 175 -24.51 5.00 -8.13
CA ALA A 175 -25.61 5.13 -9.07
C ALA A 175 -25.35 4.38 -10.39
N ARG A 176 -24.07 4.32 -10.80
CA ARG A 176 -23.65 3.57 -12.00
C ARG A 176 -23.05 2.20 -11.68
N GLN A 177 -23.12 1.74 -10.42
CA GLN A 177 -22.50 0.49 -9.97
C GLN A 177 -20.99 0.43 -10.31
N ARG A 178 -20.29 1.55 -10.16
CA ARG A 178 -18.85 1.65 -10.39
C ARG A 178 -18.12 1.81 -9.06
N TRP A 179 -17.41 0.75 -8.69
CA TRP A 179 -16.69 0.69 -7.42
C TRP A 179 -15.20 0.55 -7.68
N HIS A 180 -14.42 1.45 -7.11
CA HIS A 180 -12.96 1.50 -7.25
C HIS A 180 -12.24 1.13 -5.95
N SER A 181 -12.99 0.98 -4.85
CA SER A 181 -12.49 0.54 -3.56
C SER A 181 -13.56 -0.22 -2.80
N ARG A 182 -13.16 -0.97 -1.79
CA ARG A 182 -14.05 -1.74 -0.92
C ARG A 182 -14.52 -0.86 0.25
N ASP A 183 -15.18 0.24 -0.09
CA ASP A 183 -15.80 1.18 0.86
C ASP A 183 -17.07 0.54 1.44
N VAL A 184 -16.91 -0.08 2.61
CA VAL A 184 -17.98 -0.83 3.27
C VAL A 184 -19.20 0.05 3.52
N ALA A 185 -19.03 1.26 4.02
CA ALA A 185 -20.14 2.15 4.33
C ALA A 185 -20.93 2.59 3.09
N ALA A 186 -20.22 2.89 1.99
CA ALA A 186 -20.86 3.27 0.73
C ALA A 186 -21.57 2.07 0.08
N ILE A 187 -20.95 0.88 0.10
CA ILE A 187 -21.52 -0.34 -0.44
C ILE A 187 -22.74 -0.78 0.38
N ALA A 188 -22.66 -0.75 1.72
CA ALA A 188 -23.77 -1.10 2.60
C ALA A 188 -24.99 -0.22 2.32
N ARG A 189 -24.82 1.09 2.21
CA ARG A 189 -25.89 2.01 1.85
C ARG A 189 -26.49 1.71 0.47
N ALA A 190 -25.66 1.46 -0.53
CA ALA A 190 -26.11 1.16 -1.89
C ALA A 190 -26.88 -0.16 -1.96
N LEU A 191 -26.55 -1.13 -1.11
CA LEU A 191 -27.23 -2.42 -1.00
C LEU A 191 -28.41 -2.38 -0.03
N GLY A 192 -28.67 -1.28 0.69
CA GLY A 192 -29.73 -1.19 1.71
C GLY A 192 -29.51 -2.14 2.87
N LEU A 193 -28.25 -2.23 3.36
CA LEU A 193 -27.91 -3.01 4.56
C LEU A 193 -28.02 -2.07 5.77
N GLU A 194 -28.93 -2.40 6.71
CA GLU A 194 -29.22 -1.52 7.84
C GLU A 194 -28.26 -1.70 9.02
N ASP A 195 -27.66 -2.89 9.13
CA ASP A 195 -26.82 -3.29 10.26
C ASP A 195 -25.53 -3.95 9.78
N ALA A 196 -24.77 -3.23 8.95
CA ALA A 196 -23.53 -3.72 8.37
C ALA A 196 -22.33 -3.49 9.31
N ALA A 197 -21.49 -4.53 9.47
CA ALA A 197 -20.20 -4.39 10.14
C ALA A 197 -19.32 -3.36 9.44
N PRO A 198 -18.51 -2.54 10.15
CA PRO A 198 -17.65 -1.50 9.56
C PRO A 198 -16.39 -2.07 8.90
N PHE A 199 -16.31 -3.35 8.73
CA PHE A 199 -15.21 -4.11 8.13
C PHE A 199 -15.78 -5.14 7.15
N PHE A 200 -14.93 -5.81 6.41
CA PHE A 200 -15.32 -6.91 5.52
C PHE A 200 -14.41 -8.13 5.73
N ILE A 201 -14.76 -9.25 5.10
CA ILE A 201 -13.96 -10.48 5.13
C ILE A 201 -13.44 -10.74 3.72
N ASP A 202 -12.12 -10.89 3.56
CA ASP A 202 -11.54 -11.50 2.36
C ASP A 202 -11.61 -13.02 2.51
N ALA A 203 -12.49 -13.70 1.76
CA ALA A 203 -12.67 -15.14 1.83
C ALA A 203 -11.41 -15.90 1.39
N GLY A 204 -11.12 -16.97 2.11
CA GLY A 204 -9.90 -17.74 1.94
C GLY A 204 -8.72 -17.14 2.67
N ILE A 205 -7.89 -17.99 3.25
CA ILE A 205 -6.64 -17.60 3.90
C ILE A 205 -5.53 -17.90 2.90
N PRO A 206 -4.73 -16.89 2.46
CA PRO A 206 -3.62 -17.12 1.56
C PRO A 206 -2.61 -18.07 2.19
N ASP A 207 -2.10 -19.03 1.44
CA ASP A 207 -0.96 -19.83 1.86
C ASP A 207 0.34 -19.09 1.47
N PRO A 208 1.10 -18.59 2.44
CA PRO A 208 2.35 -17.88 2.15
C PRO A 208 3.41 -18.75 1.47
N ARG A 209 3.26 -20.08 1.56
CA ARG A 209 4.19 -21.07 1.00
C ARG A 209 3.83 -21.47 -0.42
N ALA A 210 2.56 -21.33 -0.80
CA ALA A 210 2.09 -21.76 -2.11
C ALA A 210 2.70 -21.01 -3.29
N GLY A 211 3.54 -19.99 -3.01
CA GLY A 211 4.05 -19.10 -4.06
C GLY A 211 2.89 -18.32 -4.70
N ASN A 212 3.17 -17.64 -5.78
CA ASN A 212 2.13 -17.17 -6.69
C ASN A 212 1.63 -18.42 -7.41
N ALA A 213 0.67 -19.13 -6.80
CA ALA A 213 0.06 -20.27 -7.44
C ALA A 213 -0.36 -19.81 -8.84
N SER A 214 0.17 -20.45 -9.85
CA SER A 214 -0.25 -20.23 -11.23
C SER A 214 -1.76 -20.12 -11.23
N PRO A 215 -2.35 -19.18 -11.96
CA PRO A 215 -3.78 -19.00 -12.03
C PRO A 215 -4.42 -20.26 -12.57
N GLY A 216 -4.49 -21.30 -11.73
CA GLY A 216 -5.00 -22.62 -12.05
C GLY A 216 -6.42 -22.53 -12.56
N ALA A 217 -6.81 -23.47 -13.40
CA ALA A 217 -8.19 -23.70 -13.81
C ALA A 217 -9.02 -24.03 -12.56
N GLY A 218 -9.73 -23.07 -12.01
CA GLY A 218 -10.65 -23.22 -10.89
C GLY A 218 -11.91 -22.38 -11.12
N PRO A 219 -13.00 -22.69 -10.42
CA PRO A 219 -14.24 -21.91 -10.54
C PRO A 219 -14.02 -20.47 -10.07
N TRP A 220 -14.70 -19.54 -10.68
CA TRP A 220 -14.77 -18.15 -10.25
C TRP A 220 -15.89 -17.98 -9.21
N PRO A 221 -15.77 -17.05 -8.24
CA PRO A 221 -14.62 -16.18 -7.98
C PRO A 221 -13.50 -16.92 -7.24
N ARG A 222 -12.24 -16.47 -7.40
CA ARG A 222 -11.09 -17.09 -6.72
C ARG A 222 -10.80 -16.42 -5.40
N PRO A 223 -11.00 -17.09 -4.27
CA PRO A 223 -10.69 -16.60 -2.94
C PRO A 223 -9.18 -16.69 -2.64
N GLY A 224 -8.77 -16.18 -1.47
CA GLY A 224 -7.40 -16.33 -0.95
C GLY A 224 -6.35 -15.47 -1.68
N MET A 225 -6.77 -14.46 -2.46
CA MET A 225 -5.88 -13.60 -3.23
C MET A 225 -5.51 -12.30 -2.48
N THR A 226 -5.71 -12.24 -1.17
CA THR A 226 -5.27 -11.11 -0.37
C THR A 226 -3.76 -11.00 -0.42
N VAL A 227 -3.24 -9.83 -0.81
CA VAL A 227 -1.79 -9.60 -0.84
C VAL A 227 -1.28 -9.49 0.59
N VAL A 228 -0.52 -10.50 1.02
CA VAL A 228 0.11 -10.57 2.35
C VAL A 228 1.63 -10.44 2.30
N ARG A 229 2.20 -10.40 1.09
CA ARG A 229 3.63 -10.18 0.87
C ARG A 229 3.89 -8.71 0.56
N PHE A 230 4.67 -8.07 1.42
CA PHE A 230 5.00 -6.66 1.26
C PHE A 230 6.46 -6.52 0.84
N HIS A 231 6.68 -5.97 -0.37
CA HIS A 231 8.03 -5.64 -0.81
C HIS A 231 8.62 -4.54 0.09
N ASN A 232 9.89 -4.71 0.53
CA ASN A 232 10.56 -3.77 1.42
C ASN A 232 11.93 -3.36 0.86
N SER A 233 11.97 -2.25 0.12
CA SER A 233 13.20 -1.68 -0.46
C SER A 233 13.81 -0.55 0.38
N HIS A 234 13.26 -0.25 1.55
CA HIS A 234 13.67 0.90 2.36
C HIS A 234 15.16 0.87 2.77
N LEU A 235 15.76 -0.33 2.92
CA LEU A 235 17.19 -0.44 3.22
C LEU A 235 18.06 0.11 2.09
N VAL A 236 17.74 -0.25 0.84
CA VAL A 236 18.48 0.24 -0.35
C VAL A 236 18.41 1.76 -0.43
N TYR A 237 17.22 2.32 -0.23
CA TYR A 237 17.03 3.78 -0.21
C TYR A 237 17.75 4.45 0.96
N ALA A 238 17.78 3.85 2.15
CA ALA A 238 18.53 4.38 3.29
C ALA A 238 20.03 4.48 2.97
N ILE A 239 20.60 3.40 2.42
CA ILE A 239 22.02 3.39 2.00
C ILE A 239 22.28 4.46 0.94
N THR A 240 21.40 4.62 -0.04
CA THR A 240 21.51 5.66 -1.08
C THR A 240 21.51 7.06 -0.46
N TRP A 241 20.58 7.36 0.44
CA TRP A 241 20.51 8.69 1.07
C TRP A 241 21.69 8.99 1.96
N PHE A 242 22.18 8.03 2.75
CA PHE A 242 23.40 8.21 3.55
C PHE A 242 24.65 8.36 2.67
N GLY A 243 24.72 7.64 1.54
CA GLY A 243 25.79 7.79 0.56
C GLY A 243 25.81 9.20 -0.05
N LEU A 244 24.62 9.74 -0.42
CA LEU A 244 24.47 11.11 -0.89
C LEU A 244 24.85 12.14 0.17
N ALA A 245 24.47 11.91 1.43
CA ALA A 245 24.87 12.78 2.55
C ALA A 245 26.39 12.80 2.72
N ALA A 246 27.05 11.66 2.68
CA ALA A 246 28.50 11.56 2.77
C ALA A 246 29.21 12.28 1.60
N MET A 247 28.70 12.09 0.38
CA MET A 247 29.24 12.79 -0.81
C MET A 247 29.06 14.31 -0.71
N ALA A 248 27.89 14.79 -0.27
CA ALA A 248 27.63 16.22 -0.10
C ALA A 248 28.54 16.82 0.98
N ALA A 249 28.73 16.12 2.11
CA ALA A 249 29.65 16.53 3.16
C ALA A 249 31.10 16.59 2.66
N ALA A 250 31.58 15.55 1.97
CA ALA A 250 32.93 15.50 1.40
C ALA A 250 33.16 16.61 0.39
N ALA A 251 32.20 16.84 -0.53
CA ALA A 251 32.28 17.93 -1.50
C ALA A 251 32.32 19.31 -0.83
N THR A 252 31.48 19.52 0.20
CA THR A 252 31.45 20.76 0.97
C THR A 252 32.81 21.04 1.65
N VAL A 253 33.36 20.02 2.31
CA VAL A 253 34.68 20.12 2.96
C VAL A 253 35.78 20.37 1.94
N PHE A 254 35.78 19.66 0.82
CA PHE A 254 36.75 19.80 -0.24
C PHE A 254 36.76 21.23 -0.83
N VAL A 255 35.58 21.72 -1.25
CA VAL A 255 35.42 23.07 -1.83
C VAL A 255 35.82 24.12 -0.83
N THR A 256 35.38 24.02 0.43
CA THR A 256 35.76 25.01 1.46
C THR A 256 37.26 25.04 1.71
N ARG A 257 37.89 23.86 1.86
CA ARG A 257 39.35 23.78 2.05
C ARG A 257 40.13 24.30 0.84
N HIS A 258 39.69 24.01 -0.37
CA HIS A 258 40.31 24.46 -1.60
C HIS A 258 40.26 25.99 -1.69
N GLU A 259 39.09 26.61 -1.49
CA GLU A 259 38.91 28.06 -1.51
C GLU A 259 39.71 28.78 -0.42
N LEU A 260 39.82 28.22 0.79
CA LEU A 260 40.63 28.77 1.87
C LEU A 260 42.12 28.74 1.53
N ARG A 261 42.59 27.67 0.87
CA ARG A 261 44.00 27.59 0.38
C ARG A 261 44.30 28.63 -0.70
N LEU A 262 43.39 28.82 -1.65
CA LEU A 262 43.54 29.86 -2.69
C LEU A 262 43.62 31.27 -2.10
N ARG A 263 42.83 31.56 -1.05
CA ARG A 263 42.88 32.84 -0.34
C ARG A 263 44.19 33.05 0.43
N ALA A 264 44.70 31.99 1.07
CA ALA A 264 45.98 32.07 1.79
C ALA A 264 47.17 32.26 0.86
N ALA A 265 47.08 31.83 -0.39
CA ALA A 265 48.10 31.98 -1.42
C ALA A 265 48.02 33.32 -2.20
N ALA A 266 46.91 34.06 -2.05
CA ALA A 266 46.76 35.37 -2.73
C ALA A 266 47.63 36.42 -2.05
N PRO A 267 48.48 37.19 -2.80
CA PRO A 267 49.30 38.23 -2.21
C PRO A 267 48.41 39.32 -1.59
N THR A 268 48.76 39.72 -0.36
CA THR A 268 48.17 40.90 0.31
C THR A 268 48.44 42.14 -0.52
N ARG A 269 47.39 42.73 -1.11
CA ARG A 269 47.45 44.03 -1.74
C ARG A 269 47.39 45.13 -0.68
#